data_66818bf7ca68bb11c82b8408909a9923
#
_entry.id   66818bf7ca68bb11c82b8408909a9923
#
_cell.length_a   1.000
_cell.length_b   1.000
_cell.length_c   1.000
_cell.angle_alpha   90.00
_cell.angle_beta   90.00
_cell.angle_gamma   90.00
#
_symmetry.space_group_name_H-M   'P 1'
#
loop_
_entity.id
_entity.type
_entity.pdbx_description
1 polymer ?
#
loop_
_entity_poly.entity_id
_entity_poly.type
_entity_poly.pdbx_seq_one_letter_code
_entity_poly.pdbx_strand_id
1 'polypeptide(L)'
;MKNIRDYLLIILGAFLQAVGLRLFLIPAKLAGGGVSGVAQLINHFTDWQIGLMVLFGNIPLFLLGWRFLGGRKFIIRTALAVATFSFFVDALTYFLPADGITDDILLNSLYGAIVSGIGFGIVYRGQGTSGGSDILARILNRWRGIPITQSYMIVDSAVILAAGFIFGWKEALYALITLYVSGIVTETAAQG
;
A
#
# COMPACT_ATOMS: atom_id res chain seq x y z
N MET A 1 -18.74 21.14 0.58
CA MET A 1 -17.47 21.18 -0.18
C MET A 1 -16.35 20.29 0.43
N LYS A 2 -16.21 20.17 1.76
CA LYS A 2 -15.18 19.27 2.36
C LYS A 2 -15.26 17.81 1.86
N ASN A 3 -16.45 17.24 1.74
CA ASN A 3 -16.60 15.84 1.33
C ASN A 3 -16.09 15.52 -0.09
N ILE A 4 -16.33 16.39 -1.07
CA ILE A 4 -15.88 16.17 -2.46
C ILE A 4 -14.34 16.23 -2.54
N ARG A 5 -13.71 17.19 -1.86
CA ARG A 5 -12.26 17.28 -1.77
C ARG A 5 -11.65 16.02 -1.17
N ASP A 6 -12.24 15.48 -0.11
CA ASP A 6 -11.75 14.28 0.55
C ASP A 6 -11.77 13.06 -0.40
N TYR A 7 -12.86 12.89 -1.17
CA TYR A 7 -12.95 11.82 -2.16
C TYR A 7 -11.96 11.97 -3.31
N LEU A 8 -11.74 13.20 -3.80
CA LEU A 8 -10.73 13.46 -4.84
C LEU A 8 -9.31 13.15 -4.33
N LEU A 9 -8.99 13.52 -3.09
CA LEU A 9 -7.71 13.18 -2.47
C LEU A 9 -7.53 11.64 -2.36
N ILE A 10 -8.58 10.92 -1.98
CA ILE A 10 -8.54 9.45 -1.91
C ILE A 10 -8.24 8.84 -3.28
N ILE A 11 -8.94 9.28 -4.32
CA ILE A 11 -8.75 8.77 -5.68
C ILE A 11 -7.33 9.08 -6.18
N LEU A 12 -6.88 10.33 -6.02
CA LEU A 12 -5.53 10.74 -6.42
C LEU A 12 -4.44 9.96 -5.67
N GLY A 13 -4.58 9.84 -4.35
CA GLY A 13 -3.61 9.11 -3.53
C GLY A 13 -3.58 7.61 -3.85
N ALA A 14 -4.73 6.98 -4.08
CA ALA A 14 -4.81 5.58 -4.48
C ALA A 14 -4.21 5.35 -5.87
N PHE A 15 -4.42 6.28 -6.81
CA PHE A 15 -3.76 6.24 -8.12
C PHE A 15 -2.23 6.32 -8.00
N LEU A 16 -1.69 7.25 -7.20
CA LEU A 16 -0.24 7.36 -6.98
C LEU A 16 0.34 6.10 -6.35
N GLN A 17 -0.35 5.48 -5.40
CA GLN A 17 0.06 4.19 -4.84
C GLN A 17 0.13 3.10 -5.92
N ALA A 18 -0.87 3.02 -6.79
CA ALA A 18 -0.90 2.06 -7.89
C ALA A 18 0.26 2.29 -8.89
N VAL A 19 0.57 3.54 -9.20
CA VAL A 19 1.72 3.92 -10.04
C VAL A 19 3.03 3.50 -9.38
N GLY A 20 3.22 3.82 -8.09
CA GLY A 20 4.42 3.44 -7.32
C GLY A 20 4.61 1.92 -7.29
N LEU A 21 3.54 1.19 -7.03
CA LEU A 21 3.57 -0.27 -7.02
C LEU A 21 3.92 -0.84 -8.40
N ARG A 22 3.23 -0.36 -9.46
CA ARG A 22 3.33 -0.93 -10.79
C ARG A 22 4.64 -0.59 -11.51
N LEU A 23 5.15 0.64 -11.37
CA LEU A 23 6.37 1.09 -12.04
C LEU A 23 7.66 0.68 -11.35
N PHE A 24 7.64 0.54 -10.03
CA PHE A 24 8.86 0.37 -9.25
C PHE A 24 8.88 -0.93 -8.44
N LEU A 25 7.82 -1.23 -7.69
CA LEU A 25 7.90 -2.32 -6.70
C LEU A 25 7.71 -3.70 -7.35
N ILE A 26 6.72 -3.86 -8.22
CA ILE A 26 6.45 -5.15 -8.90
C ILE A 26 7.62 -5.57 -9.78
N PRO A 27 8.17 -4.71 -10.68
CA PRO A 27 9.29 -5.10 -11.54
C PRO A 27 10.54 -5.52 -10.75
N ALA A 28 10.83 -4.81 -9.67
CA ALA A 28 11.97 -5.10 -8.81
C ALA A 28 11.71 -6.23 -7.79
N LYS A 29 10.54 -6.90 -7.83
CA LYS A 29 10.12 -7.94 -6.87
C LYS A 29 10.18 -7.47 -5.41
N LEU A 30 9.94 -6.18 -5.20
CA LEU A 30 9.87 -5.58 -3.87
C LEU A 30 8.46 -5.77 -3.34
N ALA A 31 8.27 -6.73 -2.44
CA ALA A 31 6.96 -6.96 -1.85
C ALA A 31 6.56 -5.71 -1.04
N GLY A 32 5.44 -5.09 -1.42
CA GLY A 32 4.78 -4.11 -0.57
C GLY A 32 4.34 -4.77 0.74
N GLY A 33 4.02 -3.99 1.74
CA GLY A 33 3.45 -4.52 2.97
C GLY A 33 2.00 -5.01 2.80
N GLY A 34 1.50 -5.70 3.81
CA GLY A 34 0.09 -6.05 3.95
C GLY A 34 -0.51 -6.91 2.84
N VAL A 35 -1.78 -6.63 2.53
CA VAL A 35 -2.53 -7.42 1.54
C VAL A 35 -1.94 -7.30 0.14
N SER A 36 -1.40 -6.13 -0.24
CA SER A 36 -0.76 -5.95 -1.54
C SER A 36 0.54 -6.75 -1.67
N GLY A 37 1.32 -6.86 -0.60
CA GLY A 37 2.50 -7.71 -0.57
C GLY A 37 2.15 -9.20 -0.68
N VAL A 38 1.16 -9.66 0.08
CA VAL A 38 0.65 -11.03 -0.04
C VAL A 38 0.13 -11.30 -1.45
N ALA A 39 -0.61 -10.36 -2.04
CA ALA A 39 -1.08 -10.48 -3.42
C ALA A 39 0.06 -10.60 -4.44
N GLN A 40 1.16 -9.85 -4.26
CA GLN A 40 2.35 -9.99 -5.12
C GLN A 40 3.00 -11.38 -4.98
N LEU A 41 3.10 -11.91 -3.76
CA LEU A 41 3.63 -13.25 -3.53
C LEU A 41 2.78 -14.33 -4.21
N ILE A 42 1.45 -14.23 -4.10
CA ILE A 42 0.53 -15.16 -4.76
C ILE A 42 0.59 -15.00 -6.28
N ASN A 43 0.60 -13.75 -6.79
CA ASN A 43 0.70 -13.46 -8.22
C ASN A 43 1.94 -14.12 -8.86
N HIS A 44 3.06 -14.16 -8.15
CA HIS A 44 4.30 -14.79 -8.64
C HIS A 44 4.13 -16.28 -9.01
N PHE A 45 3.21 -16.98 -8.37
CA PHE A 45 2.96 -18.41 -8.63
C PHE A 45 1.72 -18.67 -9.47
N THR A 46 0.77 -17.74 -9.54
CA THR A 46 -0.56 -17.98 -10.09
C THR A 46 -0.93 -17.10 -11.27
N ASP A 47 -0.16 -16.03 -11.48
CA ASP A 47 -0.45 -14.95 -12.45
C ASP A 47 -1.84 -14.28 -12.24
N TRP A 48 -2.45 -14.48 -11.06
CA TRP A 48 -3.72 -13.83 -10.73
C TRP A 48 -3.54 -12.32 -10.60
N GLN A 49 -4.59 -11.59 -10.97
CA GLN A 49 -4.57 -10.11 -10.91
C GLN A 49 -4.39 -9.61 -9.46
N ILE A 50 -3.36 -8.81 -9.25
CA ILE A 50 -3.00 -8.28 -7.93
C ILE A 50 -4.13 -7.42 -7.37
N GLY A 51 -4.73 -6.56 -8.20
CA GLY A 51 -5.83 -5.70 -7.76
C GLY A 51 -7.03 -6.47 -7.25
N LEU A 52 -7.47 -7.52 -7.97
CA LEU A 52 -8.56 -8.37 -7.51
C LEU A 52 -8.24 -9.03 -6.16
N MET A 53 -7.03 -9.56 -5.99
CA MET A 53 -6.61 -10.17 -4.72
C MET A 53 -6.60 -9.15 -3.58
N VAL A 54 -6.15 -7.93 -3.84
CA VAL A 54 -6.18 -6.84 -2.85
C VAL A 54 -7.61 -6.48 -2.49
N LEU A 55 -8.51 -6.39 -3.47
CA LEU A 55 -9.92 -6.07 -3.22
C LEU A 55 -10.57 -7.08 -2.28
N PHE A 56 -10.47 -8.38 -2.60
CA PHE A 56 -11.08 -9.44 -1.79
C PHE A 56 -10.35 -9.66 -0.46
N GLY A 57 -9.03 -9.58 -0.43
CA GLY A 57 -8.23 -9.72 0.79
C GLY A 57 -8.47 -8.62 1.83
N ASN A 58 -9.01 -7.48 1.40
CA ASN A 58 -9.38 -6.39 2.32
C ASN A 58 -10.74 -6.56 2.99
N ILE A 59 -11.61 -7.47 2.52
CA ILE A 59 -12.96 -7.65 3.09
C ILE A 59 -12.92 -7.90 4.62
N PRO A 60 -12.12 -8.86 5.15
CA PRO A 60 -12.05 -9.08 6.59
C PRO A 60 -11.48 -7.86 7.34
N LEU A 61 -10.54 -7.14 6.75
CA LEU A 61 -9.95 -5.96 7.35
C LEU A 61 -10.91 -4.77 7.41
N PHE A 62 -11.85 -4.67 6.46
CA PHE A 62 -12.92 -3.68 6.52
C PHE A 62 -13.83 -3.90 7.73
N LEU A 63 -14.14 -5.15 8.08
CA LEU A 63 -14.92 -5.46 9.27
C LEU A 63 -14.20 -5.03 10.56
N LEU A 64 -12.88 -5.28 10.63
CA LEU A 64 -12.04 -4.79 11.73
C LEU A 64 -11.99 -3.25 11.77
N GLY A 65 -11.72 -2.63 10.64
CA GLY A 65 -11.67 -1.17 10.52
C GLY A 65 -12.99 -0.51 10.92
N TRP A 66 -14.11 -1.11 10.58
CA TRP A 66 -15.43 -0.65 10.99
C TRP A 66 -15.55 -0.59 12.52
N ARG A 67 -15.16 -1.68 13.15
CA ARG A 67 -15.29 -1.82 14.61
C ARG A 67 -14.41 -0.82 15.37
N PHE A 68 -13.20 -0.52 14.86
CA PHE A 68 -12.16 0.17 15.61
C PHE A 68 -11.81 1.59 15.14
N LEU A 69 -12.02 1.96 13.88
CA LEU A 69 -11.45 3.19 13.32
C LEU A 69 -12.44 4.30 12.96
N GLY A 70 -13.75 4.06 12.86
CA GLY A 70 -14.60 5.21 12.57
C GLY A 70 -15.95 4.95 11.93
N GLY A 71 -16.45 3.74 11.99
CA GLY A 71 -17.80 3.40 11.55
C GLY A 71 -18.02 3.57 10.03
N ARG A 72 -19.25 3.93 9.64
CA ARG A 72 -19.71 3.91 8.24
C ARG A 72 -18.92 4.84 7.30
N LYS A 73 -18.55 6.03 7.76
CA LYS A 73 -17.79 7.00 6.93
C LYS A 73 -16.39 6.50 6.60
N PHE A 74 -15.73 5.89 7.58
CA PHE A 74 -14.41 5.29 7.41
C PHE A 74 -14.44 4.19 6.36
N ILE A 75 -15.42 3.27 6.44
CA ILE A 75 -15.54 2.16 5.47
C ILE A 75 -15.75 2.66 4.06
N ILE A 76 -16.68 3.59 3.83
CA ILE A 76 -16.96 4.10 2.48
C ILE A 76 -15.69 4.69 1.86
N ARG A 77 -14.92 5.48 2.62
CA ARG A 77 -13.68 6.10 2.16
C ARG A 77 -12.58 5.08 1.91
N THR A 78 -12.44 4.10 2.79
CA THR A 78 -11.45 3.03 2.65
C THR A 78 -11.83 2.09 1.50
N ALA A 79 -13.09 1.73 1.35
CA ALA A 79 -13.55 0.93 0.22
C ALA A 79 -13.32 1.64 -1.13
N LEU A 80 -13.56 2.96 -1.18
CA LEU A 80 -13.21 3.75 -2.37
C LEU A 80 -11.72 3.73 -2.65
N ALA A 81 -10.87 3.93 -1.63
CA ALA A 81 -9.42 3.90 -1.79
C ALA A 81 -8.95 2.55 -2.33
N VAL A 82 -9.40 1.45 -1.71
CA VAL A 82 -9.03 0.09 -2.11
C VAL A 82 -9.56 -0.24 -3.51
N ALA A 83 -10.80 0.08 -3.82
CA ALA A 83 -11.37 -0.16 -5.15
C ALA A 83 -10.63 0.62 -6.24
N THR A 84 -10.30 1.91 -5.97
CA THR A 84 -9.53 2.75 -6.90
C THR A 84 -8.12 2.20 -7.08
N PHE A 85 -7.42 1.86 -6.00
CA PHE A 85 -6.10 1.27 -6.04
C PHE A 85 -6.09 -0.04 -6.84
N SER A 86 -7.00 -0.97 -6.51
CA SER A 86 -7.12 -2.27 -7.17
C SER A 86 -7.40 -2.12 -8.67
N PHE A 87 -8.31 -1.24 -9.03
CA PHE A 87 -8.62 -0.95 -10.44
C PHE A 87 -7.38 -0.42 -11.18
N PHE A 88 -6.68 0.56 -10.62
CA PHE A 88 -5.51 1.14 -11.30
C PHE A 88 -4.32 0.20 -11.32
N VAL A 89 -4.07 -0.63 -10.31
CA VAL A 89 -3.00 -1.63 -10.35
C VAL A 89 -3.18 -2.59 -11.53
N ASP A 90 -4.40 -3.06 -11.76
CA ASP A 90 -4.68 -3.97 -12.86
C ASP A 90 -4.78 -3.23 -14.21
N ALA A 91 -5.41 -2.06 -14.26
CA ALA A 91 -5.51 -1.25 -15.48
C ALA A 91 -4.14 -0.79 -16.00
N LEU A 92 -3.26 -0.33 -15.12
CA LEU A 92 -1.93 0.16 -15.49
C LEU A 92 -1.04 -0.96 -16.08
N THR A 93 -1.37 -2.23 -15.89
CA THR A 93 -0.68 -3.35 -16.53
C THR A 93 -0.71 -3.25 -18.06
N TYR A 94 -1.76 -2.66 -18.62
CA TYR A 94 -1.91 -2.52 -20.07
C TYR A 94 -1.22 -1.29 -20.65
N PHE A 95 -0.87 -0.32 -19.81
CA PHE A 95 -0.32 0.97 -20.26
C PHE A 95 1.15 1.17 -19.87
N LEU A 96 1.61 0.48 -18.84
CA LEU A 96 2.97 0.63 -18.34
C LEU A 96 3.85 -0.56 -18.69
N PRO A 97 5.16 -0.35 -18.89
CA PRO A 97 6.09 -1.44 -19.19
C PRO A 97 6.11 -2.46 -18.04
N ALA A 98 6.16 -3.74 -18.40
CA ALA A 98 6.22 -4.82 -17.42
C ALA A 98 7.51 -4.79 -16.58
N ASP A 99 8.62 -4.37 -17.22
CA ASP A 99 9.96 -4.30 -16.62
C ASP A 99 10.21 -3.02 -15.83
N GLY A 100 9.18 -2.13 -15.72
CA GLY A 100 9.32 -0.85 -15.01
C GLY A 100 10.15 0.19 -15.76
N ILE A 101 10.75 1.13 -15.01
CA ILE A 101 11.54 2.25 -15.58
C ILE A 101 13.04 1.97 -15.50
N THR A 102 13.48 1.18 -14.53
CA THR A 102 14.91 0.90 -14.29
C THR A 102 15.10 -0.48 -13.69
N ASP A 103 16.24 -1.09 -13.98
CA ASP A 103 16.66 -2.38 -13.39
C ASP A 103 17.38 -2.19 -12.05
N ASP A 104 17.68 -0.94 -11.65
CA ASP A 104 18.34 -0.65 -10.38
C ASP A 104 17.36 -0.80 -9.21
N ILE A 105 17.58 -1.84 -8.41
CA ILE A 105 16.73 -2.16 -7.26
C ILE A 105 16.72 -1.06 -6.19
N LEU A 106 17.84 -0.33 -6.02
CA LEU A 106 17.91 0.78 -5.07
C LEU A 106 17.04 1.95 -5.53
N LEU A 107 17.13 2.32 -6.82
CA LEU A 107 16.26 3.35 -7.38
C LEU A 107 14.80 2.94 -7.30
N ASN A 108 14.47 1.70 -7.65
CA ASN A 108 13.13 1.18 -7.53
C ASN A 108 12.61 1.23 -6.07
N SER A 109 13.45 0.87 -5.09
CA SER A 109 13.05 0.92 -3.68
C SER A 109 12.79 2.35 -3.20
N LEU A 110 13.64 3.30 -3.55
CA LEU A 110 13.52 4.69 -3.10
C LEU A 110 12.36 5.43 -3.81
N TYR A 111 12.31 5.40 -5.14
CA TYR A 111 11.25 6.07 -5.89
C TYR A 111 9.90 5.41 -5.66
N GLY A 112 9.85 4.08 -5.58
CA GLY A 112 8.64 3.35 -5.21
C GLY A 112 8.13 3.75 -3.83
N ALA A 113 9.03 3.87 -2.85
CA ALA A 113 8.70 4.33 -1.50
C ALA A 113 8.19 5.77 -1.48
N ILE A 114 8.83 6.69 -2.21
CA ILE A 114 8.44 8.10 -2.26
C ILE A 114 7.06 8.25 -2.92
N VAL A 115 6.87 7.68 -4.11
CA VAL A 115 5.61 7.81 -4.85
C VAL A 115 4.45 7.16 -4.10
N SER A 116 4.65 5.93 -3.59
CA SER A 116 3.65 5.25 -2.78
C SER A 116 3.38 5.98 -1.47
N GLY A 117 4.42 6.45 -0.77
CA GLY A 117 4.29 7.17 0.49
C GLY A 117 3.53 8.48 0.35
N ILE A 118 3.76 9.26 -0.72
CA ILE A 118 2.95 10.44 -1.04
C ILE A 118 1.49 10.02 -1.25
N GLY A 119 1.26 8.95 -2.01
CA GLY A 119 -0.07 8.40 -2.24
C GLY A 119 -0.79 8.03 -0.94
N PHE A 120 -0.12 7.32 -0.03
CA PHE A 120 -0.65 6.99 1.30
C PHE A 120 -1.00 8.25 2.10
N GLY A 121 -0.08 9.22 2.17
CA GLY A 121 -0.30 10.48 2.89
C GLY A 121 -1.50 11.27 2.36
N ILE A 122 -1.67 11.33 1.03
CA ILE A 122 -2.82 11.98 0.39
C ILE A 122 -4.14 11.26 0.73
N VAL A 123 -4.17 9.91 0.73
CA VAL A 123 -5.34 9.14 1.16
C VAL A 123 -5.67 9.44 2.63
N TYR A 124 -4.66 9.57 3.49
CA TYR A 124 -4.87 9.92 4.90
C TYR A 124 -5.47 11.31 5.07
N ARG A 125 -5.04 12.29 4.29
CA ARG A 125 -5.66 13.64 4.26
C ARG A 125 -7.13 13.59 3.81
N GLY A 126 -7.49 12.66 2.93
CA GLY A 126 -8.86 12.33 2.58
C GLY A 126 -9.64 11.59 3.68
N GLN A 127 -9.01 11.35 4.84
CA GLN A 127 -9.60 10.59 5.97
C GLN A 127 -10.00 9.16 5.60
N GLY A 128 -9.33 8.57 4.61
CA GLY A 128 -9.40 7.16 4.23
C GLY A 128 -8.18 6.38 4.72
N THR A 129 -8.13 5.09 4.41
CA THR A 129 -6.93 4.26 4.44
C THR A 129 -6.81 3.51 3.13
N SER A 130 -5.61 3.04 2.79
CA SER A 130 -5.39 2.19 1.62
C SER A 130 -5.83 0.73 1.83
N GLY A 131 -6.40 0.42 2.98
CA GLY A 131 -6.71 -0.98 3.35
C GLY A 131 -5.47 -1.73 3.84
N GLY A 132 -5.54 -3.06 3.84
CA GLY A 132 -4.41 -3.92 4.19
C GLY A 132 -3.85 -3.66 5.59
N SER A 133 -2.54 -3.76 5.70
CA SER A 133 -1.78 -3.47 6.92
C SER A 133 -2.01 -2.06 7.45
N ASP A 134 -2.42 -1.13 6.59
CA ASP A 134 -2.73 0.24 6.94
C ASP A 134 -3.88 0.34 7.98
N ILE A 135 -4.90 -0.50 7.85
CA ILE A 135 -5.96 -0.61 8.86
C ILE A 135 -5.38 -1.09 10.20
N LEU A 136 -4.53 -2.12 10.16
CA LEU A 136 -3.91 -2.67 11.36
C LEU A 136 -2.93 -1.67 12.00
N ALA A 137 -2.12 -0.99 11.19
CA ALA A 137 -1.20 0.05 11.66
C ALA A 137 -1.94 1.20 12.36
N ARG A 138 -3.07 1.64 11.79
CA ARG A 138 -3.92 2.66 12.42
C ARG A 138 -4.58 2.18 13.72
N ILE A 139 -4.97 0.92 13.79
CA ILE A 139 -5.48 0.33 15.03
C ILE A 139 -4.39 0.34 16.10
N LEU A 140 -3.17 -0.10 15.79
CA LEU A 140 -2.03 -0.08 16.71
C LEU A 140 -1.68 1.35 17.16
N ASN A 141 -1.63 2.28 16.23
CA ASN A 141 -1.41 3.69 16.54
C ASN A 141 -2.46 4.22 17.50
N ARG A 142 -3.76 3.93 17.25
CA ARG A 142 -4.85 4.41 18.11
C ARG A 142 -4.85 3.76 19.50
N TRP A 143 -4.50 2.47 19.60
CA TRP A 143 -4.58 1.73 20.86
C TRP A 143 -3.33 1.88 21.73
N ARG A 144 -2.16 1.89 21.10
CA ARG A 144 -0.87 1.87 21.80
C ARG A 144 -0.04 3.12 21.61
N GLY A 145 -0.51 4.07 20.79
CA GLY A 145 0.26 5.28 20.46
C GLY A 145 1.53 5.01 19.64
N ILE A 146 1.66 3.82 19.04
CA ILE A 146 2.83 3.45 18.25
C ILE A 146 2.82 4.27 16.95
N PRO A 147 3.94 4.90 16.55
CA PRO A 147 4.04 5.61 15.27
C PRO A 147 3.64 4.73 14.09
N ILE A 148 3.01 5.32 13.07
CA ILE A 148 2.52 4.59 11.89
C ILE A 148 3.65 3.82 11.21
N THR A 149 4.83 4.44 11.05
CA THR A 149 6.02 3.79 10.48
C THR A 149 6.40 2.51 11.22
N GLN A 150 6.45 2.56 12.56
CA GLN A 150 6.76 1.36 13.37
C GLN A 150 5.65 0.32 13.28
N SER A 151 4.39 0.76 13.21
CA SER A 151 3.25 -0.14 13.06
C SER A 151 3.30 -0.90 11.74
N TYR A 152 3.69 -0.25 10.65
CA TYR A 152 3.94 -0.92 9.38
C TYR A 152 5.04 -1.98 9.51
N MET A 153 6.18 -1.61 10.09
CA MET A 153 7.29 -2.57 10.27
C MET A 153 6.87 -3.80 11.07
N ILE A 154 6.05 -3.64 12.11
CA ILE A 154 5.56 -4.76 12.91
C ILE A 154 4.61 -5.65 12.10
N VAL A 155 3.63 -5.04 11.43
CA VAL A 155 2.58 -5.78 10.72
C VAL A 155 3.11 -6.44 9.46
N ASP A 156 3.99 -5.75 8.73
CA ASP A 156 4.45 -6.18 7.41
C ASP A 156 5.72 -7.04 7.45
N SER A 157 6.39 -7.14 8.61
CA SER A 157 7.60 -7.96 8.75
C SER A 157 7.38 -9.42 8.35
N ALA A 158 6.21 -9.99 8.67
CA ALA A 158 5.90 -11.36 8.28
C ALA A 158 5.80 -11.54 6.76
N VAL A 159 5.21 -10.55 6.05
CA VAL A 159 5.11 -10.55 4.58
C VAL A 159 6.49 -10.41 3.95
N ILE A 160 7.33 -9.52 4.50
CA ILE A 160 8.70 -9.30 4.01
C ILE A 160 9.58 -10.53 4.25
N LEU A 161 9.44 -11.20 5.39
CA LEU A 161 10.14 -12.46 5.63
C LEU A 161 9.72 -13.53 4.61
N ALA A 162 8.43 -13.69 4.34
CA ALA A 162 7.94 -14.59 3.29
C ALA A 162 8.49 -14.21 1.91
N ALA A 163 8.57 -12.92 1.59
CA ALA A 163 9.17 -12.43 0.35
C ALA A 163 10.66 -12.79 0.25
N GLY A 164 11.39 -12.81 1.35
CA GLY A 164 12.80 -13.23 1.39
C GLY A 164 13.01 -14.67 0.94
N PHE A 165 12.08 -15.57 1.28
CA PHE A 165 12.12 -16.96 0.82
C PHE A 165 11.68 -17.16 -0.63
N ILE A 166 10.82 -16.27 -1.16
CA ILE A 166 10.21 -16.41 -2.49
C ILE A 166 11.00 -15.63 -3.55
N PHE A 167 11.29 -14.37 -3.29
CA PHE A 167 11.98 -13.47 -4.25
C PHE A 167 13.49 -13.41 -4.02
N GLY A 168 13.93 -13.60 -2.77
CA GLY A 168 15.32 -13.50 -2.35
C GLY A 168 15.52 -12.52 -1.21
N TRP A 169 16.59 -12.74 -0.44
CA TRP A 169 16.90 -11.92 0.73
C TRP A 169 17.35 -10.51 0.36
N LYS A 170 17.95 -10.33 -0.82
CA LYS A 170 18.31 -9.02 -1.33
C LYS A 170 17.07 -8.16 -1.54
N GLU A 171 16.06 -8.70 -2.21
CA GLU A 171 14.77 -8.05 -2.46
C GLU A 171 14.03 -7.74 -1.15
N ALA A 172 14.05 -8.67 -0.19
CA ALA A 172 13.45 -8.47 1.13
C ALA A 172 14.12 -7.32 1.91
N LEU A 173 15.44 -7.20 1.88
CA LEU A 173 16.15 -6.09 2.53
C LEU A 173 15.81 -4.74 1.88
N TYR A 174 15.73 -4.68 0.55
CA TYR A 174 15.28 -3.47 -0.14
C TYR A 174 13.79 -3.18 0.11
N ALA A 175 12.95 -4.20 0.26
CA ALA A 175 11.55 -4.03 0.65
C ALA A 175 11.43 -3.41 2.07
N LEU A 176 12.31 -3.77 3.02
CA LEU A 176 12.37 -3.11 4.33
C LEU A 176 12.74 -1.63 4.22
N ILE A 177 13.71 -1.29 3.36
CA ILE A 177 14.07 0.11 3.09
C ILE A 177 12.86 0.85 2.50
N THR A 178 12.20 0.25 1.50
CA THR A 178 10.98 0.80 0.89
C THR A 178 9.91 1.07 1.93
N LEU A 179 9.65 0.11 2.82
CA LEU A 179 8.64 0.22 3.87
C LEU A 179 8.96 1.36 4.84
N TYR A 180 10.20 1.45 5.30
CA TYR A 180 10.65 2.50 6.21
C TYR A 180 10.57 3.89 5.59
N VAL A 181 11.11 4.06 4.39
CA VAL A 181 11.09 5.34 3.66
C VAL A 181 9.65 5.75 3.33
N SER A 182 8.81 4.82 2.85
CA SER A 182 7.41 5.12 2.54
C SER A 182 6.63 5.53 3.79
N GLY A 183 6.94 4.95 4.95
CA GLY A 183 6.35 5.35 6.24
C GLY A 183 6.65 6.80 6.58
N ILE A 184 7.93 7.21 6.50
CA ILE A 184 8.36 8.61 6.76
C ILE A 184 7.67 9.57 5.77
N VAL A 185 7.69 9.24 4.48
CA VAL A 185 7.05 10.06 3.44
C VAL A 185 5.54 10.15 3.68
N THR A 186 4.90 9.06 4.09
CA THR A 186 3.48 9.03 4.42
C THR A 186 3.16 9.97 5.58
N GLU A 187 3.91 9.89 6.68
CA GLU A 187 3.71 10.78 7.83
C GLU A 187 3.89 12.24 7.45
N THR A 188 4.94 12.56 6.70
CA THR A 188 5.21 13.93 6.21
C THR A 188 4.10 14.43 5.29
N ALA A 189 3.71 13.63 4.30
CA ALA A 189 2.66 13.98 3.35
C ALA A 189 1.26 14.07 3.98
N ALA A 190 1.01 13.32 5.05
CA ALA A 190 -0.26 13.38 5.78
C ALA A 190 -0.41 14.66 6.63
N GLN A 191 0.70 15.19 7.14
CA GLN A 191 0.72 16.43 7.93
C GLN A 191 0.55 17.68 7.06
N GLY A 192 0.98 17.65 5.81
CA GLY A 192 0.80 18.68 4.80
C GLY A 192 1.78 19.70 4.77
#